data_d5fd56897127815caa9e40fc4b773689
#
_entry.id   d5fd56897127815caa9e40fc4b773689
#
_cell.length_a   1.000
_cell.length_b   1.000
_cell.length_c   1.000
_cell.angle_alpha   90.00
_cell.angle_beta   90.00
_cell.angle_gamma   90.00
#
_symmetry.space_group_name_H-M   'P 1'
#
loop_
_entity.id
_entity.type
_entity.pdbx_description
1 polymer ?
#
loop_
_entity_poly.entity_id
_entity_poly.type
_entity_poly.pdbx_seq_one_letter_code
_entity_poly.pdbx_strand_id
1 'polypeptide(L)'
;MSEQIKEQTELLKEILKWQKFSGMRQVKEVLTSTLDNEKKIIAYHHSDGKNTSTIIANLSDITQPKVSDLWRDWFSLGLGELIPTSGGNRFKKSFDLKMFGIVVPEIKQKTTLTEIENKTLGVEHDKQ
;
A
#
# COMPACT_ATOMS: atom_id res chain seq x y z
N MET A 1 4.02 14.02 -45.18
CA MET A 1 2.89 13.72 -44.26
C MET A 1 3.23 12.68 -43.21
N SER A 2 3.72 11.50 -43.62
CA SER A 2 4.05 10.43 -42.66
C SER A 2 5.19 10.81 -41.73
N GLU A 3 6.14 11.61 -42.17
CA GLU A 3 7.25 12.07 -41.33
C GLU A 3 6.79 13.04 -40.26
N GLN A 4 5.87 13.94 -40.60
CA GLN A 4 5.31 14.87 -39.63
C GLN A 4 4.51 14.14 -38.55
N ILE A 5 3.77 13.11 -38.96
CA ILE A 5 3.02 12.31 -38.02
C ILE A 5 3.97 11.55 -37.08
N LYS A 6 5.07 11.02 -37.62
CA LYS A 6 6.08 10.34 -36.80
C LYS A 6 6.72 11.30 -35.81
N GLU A 7 7.07 12.49 -36.23
CA GLU A 7 7.66 13.50 -35.35
C GLU A 7 6.73 13.88 -34.23
N GLN A 8 5.44 14.11 -34.55
CA GLN A 8 4.43 14.43 -33.55
C GLN A 8 4.24 13.27 -32.57
N THR A 9 4.24 12.05 -33.07
CA THR A 9 4.09 10.88 -32.23
C THR A 9 5.27 10.74 -31.26
N GLU A 10 6.49 10.97 -31.75
CA GLU A 10 7.68 10.91 -30.91
C GLU A 10 7.67 11.99 -29.83
N LEU A 11 7.24 13.20 -30.20
CA LEU A 11 7.13 14.29 -29.24
C LEU A 11 6.10 13.97 -28.16
N LEU A 12 4.96 13.40 -28.55
CA LEU A 12 3.94 13.00 -27.59
C LEU A 12 4.45 11.94 -26.64
N LYS A 13 5.20 10.97 -27.16
CA LYS A 13 5.80 9.93 -26.32
C LYS A 13 6.75 10.53 -25.30
N GLU A 14 7.55 11.50 -25.72
CA GLU A 14 8.48 12.17 -24.81
C GLU A 14 7.74 12.97 -23.75
N ILE A 15 6.71 13.71 -24.16
CA ILE A 15 5.91 14.48 -23.21
C ILE A 15 5.29 13.55 -22.17
N LEU A 16 4.69 12.44 -22.61
CA LEU A 16 4.09 11.46 -21.71
C LEU A 16 5.12 10.86 -20.77
N LYS A 17 6.31 10.56 -21.28
CA LYS A 17 7.41 10.02 -20.47
C LYS A 17 7.80 11.00 -19.36
N TRP A 18 7.94 12.27 -19.70
CA TRP A 18 8.29 13.31 -18.72
C TRP A 18 7.17 13.55 -17.72
N GLN A 19 5.92 13.54 -18.18
CA GLN A 19 4.77 13.68 -17.29
C GLN A 19 4.70 12.50 -16.31
N LYS A 20 4.93 11.29 -16.81
CA LYS A 20 4.94 10.11 -15.96
C LYS A 20 6.05 10.21 -14.91
N PHE A 21 7.24 10.60 -15.33
CA PHE A 21 8.38 10.76 -14.42
C PHE A 21 8.08 11.81 -13.36
N SER A 22 7.55 12.96 -13.78
CA SER A 22 7.19 14.04 -12.86
C SER A 22 6.10 13.59 -11.89
N GLY A 23 5.07 12.88 -12.40
CA GLY A 23 4.01 12.35 -11.58
C GLY A 23 4.50 11.36 -10.54
N MET A 24 5.40 10.47 -10.93
CA MET A 24 5.99 9.50 -9.99
C MET A 24 6.77 10.21 -8.90
N ARG A 25 7.49 11.25 -9.25
CA ARG A 25 8.24 12.03 -8.27
C ARG A 25 7.30 12.70 -7.27
N GLN A 26 6.21 13.28 -7.75
CA GLN A 26 5.21 13.91 -6.89
C GLN A 26 4.56 12.88 -5.96
N VAL A 27 4.19 11.73 -6.50
CA VAL A 27 3.61 10.65 -5.69
C VAL A 27 4.60 10.19 -4.63
N LYS A 28 5.85 10.03 -4.99
CA LYS A 28 6.88 9.62 -4.04
C LYS A 28 7.00 10.62 -2.90
N GLU A 29 6.97 11.92 -3.22
CA GLU A 29 7.04 12.96 -2.19
C GLU A 29 5.85 12.87 -1.23
N VAL A 30 4.65 12.69 -1.77
CA VAL A 30 3.44 12.56 -0.94
C VAL A 30 3.53 11.31 -0.08
N LEU A 31 3.91 10.17 -0.68
CA LEU A 31 4.04 8.92 0.06
C LEU A 31 5.06 9.03 1.18
N THR A 32 6.22 9.62 0.88
CA THR A 32 7.29 9.75 1.86
C THR A 32 6.89 10.66 3.02
N SER A 33 6.21 11.76 2.73
CA SER A 33 5.79 12.69 3.78
C SER A 33 4.60 12.16 4.58
N THR A 34 3.73 11.38 3.94
CA THR A 34 2.53 10.84 4.59
C THR A 34 2.84 9.61 5.42
N LEU A 35 3.67 8.71 4.88
CA LEU A 35 4.08 7.48 5.56
C LEU A 35 5.39 7.75 6.27
N ASP A 36 5.33 8.53 7.33
CA ASP A 36 6.51 9.09 7.99
C ASP A 36 7.09 8.19 9.08
N ASN A 37 6.56 6.99 9.25
CA ASN A 37 7.16 6.01 10.16
C ASN A 37 6.91 4.60 9.63
N GLU A 38 7.62 3.62 10.21
CA GLU A 38 7.58 2.24 9.76
C GLU A 38 6.18 1.63 9.87
N LYS A 39 5.46 1.95 10.94
CA LYS A 39 4.12 1.41 11.15
C LYS A 39 3.15 1.83 10.04
N LYS A 40 3.21 3.09 9.64
CA LYS A 40 2.36 3.59 8.55
C LYS A 40 2.74 2.95 7.22
N ILE A 41 4.02 2.75 6.97
CA ILE A 41 4.49 2.09 5.75
C ILE A 41 3.95 0.66 5.70
N ILE A 42 4.05 -0.08 6.79
CA ILE A 42 3.53 -1.44 6.87
C ILE A 42 2.02 -1.44 6.65
N ALA A 43 1.29 -0.55 7.33
CA ALA A 43 -0.15 -0.46 7.20
C ALA A 43 -0.57 -0.20 5.75
N TYR A 44 0.07 0.76 5.11
CA TYR A 44 -0.26 1.10 3.72
C TYR A 44 0.07 -0.06 2.78
N HIS A 45 1.24 -0.66 2.95
CA HIS A 45 1.68 -1.77 2.09
C HIS A 45 0.69 -2.93 2.11
N HIS A 46 0.15 -3.25 3.28
CA HIS A 46 -0.75 -4.39 3.44
C HIS A 46 -2.22 -4.05 3.20
N SER A 47 -2.51 -2.80 2.86
CA SER A 47 -3.88 -2.38 2.52
C SER A 47 -4.15 -2.74 1.06
N ASP A 48 -4.65 -3.94 0.84
CA ASP A 48 -4.83 -4.53 -0.49
C ASP A 48 -6.30 -4.63 -0.91
N GLY A 49 -7.20 -4.04 -0.15
CA GLY A 49 -8.64 -4.13 -0.41
C GLY A 49 -9.28 -5.39 0.13
N LYS A 50 -8.49 -6.32 0.65
CA LYS A 50 -8.97 -7.59 1.21
C LYS A 50 -8.81 -7.64 2.71
N ASN A 51 -7.70 -7.09 3.22
CA ASN A 51 -7.45 -7.06 4.65
C ASN A 51 -8.37 -6.08 5.34
N THR A 52 -8.94 -6.49 6.45
CA THR A 52 -9.78 -5.61 7.27
C THR A 52 -8.90 -4.63 8.05
N SER A 53 -9.52 -3.57 8.58
CA SER A 53 -8.78 -2.63 9.43
C SER A 53 -8.20 -3.31 10.67
N THR A 54 -8.89 -4.33 11.19
CA THR A 54 -8.39 -5.10 12.33
C THR A 54 -7.12 -5.87 11.96
N ILE A 55 -7.10 -6.51 10.79
CA ILE A 55 -5.91 -7.22 10.32
C ILE A 55 -4.75 -6.26 10.13
N ILE A 56 -5.01 -5.12 9.50
CA ILE A 56 -3.97 -4.10 9.29
C ILE A 56 -3.46 -3.57 10.63
N ALA A 57 -4.36 -3.36 11.58
CA ALA A 57 -3.99 -2.91 12.93
C ALA A 57 -3.00 -3.88 13.57
N ASN A 58 -3.30 -5.17 13.49
CA ASN A 58 -2.43 -6.19 14.05
C ASN A 58 -1.07 -6.25 13.34
N LEU A 59 -1.06 -6.18 12.02
CA LEU A 59 0.17 -6.26 11.24
C LEU A 59 1.08 -5.06 11.47
N SER A 60 0.51 -3.88 11.63
CA SER A 60 1.27 -2.64 11.71
C SER A 60 1.52 -2.16 13.14
N ASP A 61 0.91 -2.82 14.12
CA ASP A 61 0.97 -2.40 15.52
C ASP A 61 0.39 -0.99 15.69
N ILE A 62 -0.71 -0.74 15.02
CA ILE A 62 -1.50 0.50 15.12
C ILE A 62 -2.89 0.08 15.60
N THR A 63 -3.55 0.93 16.38
CA THR A 63 -4.90 0.61 16.83
C THR A 63 -5.89 0.62 15.65
N GLN A 64 -6.93 -0.18 15.75
CA GLN A 64 -7.92 -0.28 14.68
C GLN A 64 -8.59 1.07 14.36
N PRO A 65 -9.02 1.87 15.35
CA PRO A 65 -9.57 3.18 15.03
C PRO A 65 -8.58 4.08 14.30
N LYS A 66 -7.30 4.00 14.64
CA LYS A 66 -6.28 4.79 13.97
C LYS A 66 -6.08 4.35 12.53
N VAL A 67 -6.14 3.03 12.26
CA VAL A 67 -6.08 2.52 10.90
C VAL A 67 -7.25 3.08 10.07
N SER A 68 -8.44 3.09 10.63
CA SER A 68 -9.61 3.65 9.93
C SER A 68 -9.42 5.12 9.61
N ASP A 69 -8.85 5.89 10.54
CA ASP A 69 -8.55 7.29 10.32
C ASP A 69 -7.50 7.47 9.21
N LEU A 70 -6.45 6.65 9.23
CA LEU A 70 -5.41 6.69 8.22
C LEU A 70 -5.99 6.37 6.83
N TRP A 71 -6.86 5.38 6.74
CA TRP A 71 -7.50 5.03 5.47
C TRP A 71 -8.29 6.20 4.88
N ARG A 72 -9.02 6.93 5.73
CA ARG A 72 -9.77 8.11 5.27
C ARG A 72 -8.84 9.21 4.81
N ASP A 73 -7.75 9.44 5.55
CA ASP A 73 -6.76 10.45 5.19
C ASP A 73 -6.09 10.08 3.85
N TRP A 74 -5.69 8.83 3.71
CA TRP A 74 -5.05 8.36 2.49
C TRP A 74 -5.99 8.43 1.30
N PHE A 75 -7.26 8.10 1.51
CA PHE A 75 -8.26 8.24 0.45
C PHE A 75 -8.38 9.72 0.03
N SER A 76 -8.42 10.63 0.98
CA SER A 76 -8.50 12.07 0.70
C SER A 76 -7.30 12.57 -0.11
N LEU A 77 -6.14 11.98 0.13
CA LEU A 77 -4.91 12.35 -0.58
C LEU A 77 -4.78 11.68 -1.94
N GLY A 78 -5.70 10.80 -2.29
CA GLY A 78 -5.64 10.09 -3.56
C GLY A 78 -4.69 8.90 -3.54
N LEU A 79 -4.32 8.40 -2.36
CA LEU A 79 -3.36 7.30 -2.25
C LEU A 79 -4.00 5.92 -2.38
N GLY A 80 -5.30 5.85 -2.50
CA GLY A 80 -5.99 4.59 -2.67
C GLY A 80 -7.50 4.77 -2.71
N GLU A 81 -8.20 3.65 -2.70
CA GLU A 81 -9.67 3.61 -2.80
C GLU A 81 -10.27 2.98 -1.56
N LEU A 82 -11.43 3.48 -1.16
CA LEU A 82 -12.22 2.84 -0.12
C LEU A 82 -13.25 1.94 -0.79
N ILE A 83 -13.24 0.68 -0.40
CA ILE A 83 -14.13 -0.34 -0.98
C ILE A 83 -15.15 -0.71 0.07
N PRO A 84 -16.45 -0.39 -0.15
CA PRO A 84 -17.48 -0.78 0.80
C PRO A 84 -17.73 -2.29 0.76
N THR A 85 -17.85 -2.88 1.92
CA THR A 85 -18.19 -4.29 2.05
C THR A 85 -19.24 -4.43 3.15
N SER A 86 -19.84 -5.62 3.27
CA SER A 86 -20.80 -5.89 4.31
C SER A 86 -20.22 -5.77 5.71
N GLY A 87 -18.90 -5.97 5.83
CA GLY A 87 -18.20 -5.86 7.12
C GLY A 87 -17.53 -4.51 7.36
N GLY A 88 -17.87 -3.50 6.56
CA GLY A 88 -17.26 -2.18 6.66
C GLY A 88 -16.41 -1.85 5.44
N ASN A 89 -15.80 -0.68 5.46
CA ASN A 89 -14.95 -0.25 4.35
C ASN A 89 -13.58 -0.89 4.45
N ARG A 90 -12.99 -1.15 3.27
CA ARG A 90 -11.61 -1.60 3.16
C ARG A 90 -10.86 -0.64 2.26
N PHE A 91 -9.58 -0.54 2.47
CA PHE A 91 -8.74 0.36 1.69
C PHE A 91 -7.85 -0.44 0.76
N LYS A 92 -7.85 -0.03 -0.52
CA LYS A 92 -6.96 -0.63 -1.51
C LYS A 92 -5.96 0.44 -1.94
N LYS A 93 -4.70 0.19 -1.66
CA LYS A 93 -3.64 1.13 -2.06
C LYS A 93 -3.57 1.21 -3.58
N SER A 94 -3.28 2.40 -4.09
CA SER A 94 -3.13 2.63 -5.53
C SER A 94 -1.68 2.51 -5.99
N PHE A 95 -0.72 2.55 -5.07
CA PHE A 95 0.69 2.60 -5.43
C PHE A 95 1.47 1.49 -4.74
N ASP A 96 2.37 0.87 -5.48
CA ASP A 96 3.29 -0.12 -4.94
C ASP A 96 4.54 0.63 -4.45
N LEU A 97 4.78 0.58 -3.13
CA LEU A 97 5.86 1.33 -2.50
C LEU A 97 7.23 0.97 -3.08
N LYS A 98 7.39 -0.28 -3.49
CA LYS A 98 8.66 -0.72 -4.06
C LYS A 98 8.99 0.00 -5.36
N MET A 99 7.97 0.33 -6.16
CA MET A 99 8.16 1.06 -7.41
C MET A 99 8.68 2.47 -7.18
N PHE A 100 8.49 3.00 -5.98
CA PHE A 100 8.94 4.35 -5.61
C PHE A 100 10.19 4.32 -4.75
N GLY A 101 10.81 3.14 -4.60
CA GLY A 101 12.03 3.01 -3.83
C GLY A 101 11.84 3.11 -2.32
N ILE A 102 10.61 2.93 -1.86
CA ILE A 102 10.30 2.96 -0.44
C ILE A 102 10.44 1.54 0.11
N VAL A 103 11.32 1.38 1.09
CA VAL A 103 11.57 0.07 1.71
C VAL A 103 10.47 -0.20 2.72
N VAL A 104 9.85 -1.38 2.60
CA VAL A 104 8.83 -1.83 3.55
C VAL A 104 9.51 -2.67 4.61
N PRO A 105 9.45 -2.26 5.89
CA PRO A 105 10.08 -3.04 6.96
C PRO A 105 9.42 -4.40 7.12
N GLU A 106 10.17 -5.38 7.58
CA GLU A 106 9.61 -6.67 7.92
C GLU A 106 8.69 -6.53 9.13
N ILE A 107 7.62 -7.32 9.12
CA ILE A 107 6.69 -7.35 10.23
C ILE A 107 7.33 -8.14 11.37
N LYS A 108 7.60 -7.47 12.47
CA LYS A 108 8.22 -8.11 13.64
C LYS A 108 7.34 -9.18 14.24
N GLN A 109 6.03 -9.04 14.08
CA GLN A 109 5.05 -10.00 14.61
C GLN A 109 4.82 -11.19 13.69
N LYS A 110 5.46 -11.23 12.54
CA LYS A 110 5.30 -12.30 11.57
C LYS A 110 5.59 -13.67 12.19
N THR A 111 6.66 -13.76 12.95
CA THR A 111 7.03 -14.99 13.63
C THR A 111 5.92 -15.44 14.60
N THR A 112 5.38 -14.49 15.35
CA THR A 112 4.29 -14.78 16.29
C THR A 112 3.07 -15.30 15.57
N LEU A 113 2.71 -14.68 14.45
CA LEU A 113 1.57 -15.13 13.65
C LEU A 113 1.80 -16.53 13.09
N THR A 114 3.02 -16.80 12.62
CA THR A 114 3.39 -18.11 12.13
C THR A 114 3.31 -19.15 13.23
N GLU A 115 3.76 -18.82 14.42
CA GLU A 115 3.67 -19.71 15.58
C GLU A 115 2.21 -20.02 15.92
N ILE A 116 1.35 -19.02 15.89
CA ILE A 116 -0.07 -19.21 16.16
C ILE A 116 -0.69 -20.12 15.11
N GLU A 117 -0.37 -19.92 13.86
CA GLU A 117 -0.86 -20.76 12.77
C GLU A 117 -0.36 -22.20 12.94
N ASN A 118 0.91 -22.37 13.27
CA ASN A 118 1.48 -23.69 13.48
C ASN A 118 0.84 -24.40 14.66
N LYS A 119 0.59 -23.69 15.74
CA LYS A 119 -0.11 -24.26 16.88
C LYS A 119 -1.53 -24.69 16.54
N THR A 120 -2.20 -23.88 15.74
CA THR A 120 -3.55 -24.20 15.28
C THR A 120 -3.55 -25.42 14.38
N LEU A 121 -2.58 -25.49 13.48
CA LEU A 121 -2.47 -26.59 12.54
C LEU A 121 -1.82 -27.82 13.14
N GLY A 122 -0.86 -27.63 14.06
CA GLY A 122 -0.11 -28.70 14.67
C GLY A 122 -0.75 -29.26 15.85
N VAL A 123 -1.31 -28.92 16.09
CA VAL A 123 -1.45 -29.41 17.00
C VAL A 123 -0.84 -30.23 17.34
N GLU A 124 -0.39 -29.39 16.86
CA GLU A 124 0.31 -29.61 16.99
C GLU A 124 0.99 -30.04 17.26
N HIS A 125 0.75 -29.69 17.38
CA HIS A 125 1.47 -29.94 17.58
C HIS A 125 2.07 -30.19 18.12
N ASP A 126 1.75 -30.19 18.34
CA ASP A 126 2.11 -30.38 18.88
C ASP A 126 2.36 -30.52 19.46
N LYS A 127 2.18 -30.58 19.64
CA LYS A 127 2.24 -30.54 20.00
C LYS A 127 2.31 -30.62 20.52
N GLN A 128 1.88 -30.38 20.65
CA GLN A 128 1.73 -30.22 20.74
C GLN A 128 1.58 -30.30 20.85
#